data_ff941546f122de5b7cb337235b9cf5fb
#
_entry.id   ff941546f122de5b7cb337235b9cf5fb
#
_cell.length_a   1.000
_cell.length_b   1.000
_cell.length_c   1.000
_cell.angle_alpha   90.00
_cell.angle_beta   90.00
_cell.angle_gamma   90.00
#
_symmetry.space_group_name_H-M   'P 1'
#
loop_
_entity.id
_entity.type
_entity.pdbx_description
1 polymer ?
#
loop_
_entity_poly.entity_id
_entity_poly.type
_entity_poly.pdbx_seq_one_letter_code
_entity_poly.pdbx_strand_id
1 'polypeptide(L)'
;MGFTELPRLEELAAVARRHGLPLVDDQGSGALVELPGEPTAKESLAAGADLVCFSGDKLLGGPQAGIVVGRADLVEQLRRHPLQRAMRADKLTLAALEGTLRLYLDAPERIPVLRMLTQDVSTVRARAERLASLVDGTVEETVGRVGGGALPLAELPSFACAIEEGLVGPLRQGMPPVIGVVRDGKLLLDCLTLADTEVDEVAAAVAAAR
;
A
#
# COMPACT_ATOMS: atom_id res chain seq x y z
N MET A 1 -5.79 -19.69 10.26
CA MET A 1 -5.78 -20.04 8.81
C MET A 1 -6.83 -21.12 8.65
N GLY A 2 -7.84 -20.88 7.81
CA GLY A 2 -8.89 -21.85 7.49
C GLY A 2 -8.45 -22.80 6.40
N PHE A 3 -9.21 -23.87 6.20
CA PHE A 3 -9.05 -24.82 5.09
C PHE A 3 -9.55 -24.17 3.77
N THR A 4 -8.86 -23.13 3.29
CA THR A 4 -9.18 -22.46 2.04
C THR A 4 -8.11 -22.76 1.02
N GLU A 5 -8.50 -23.31 -0.11
CA GLU A 5 -7.69 -23.45 -1.30
C GLU A 5 -8.18 -22.43 -2.33
N LEU A 6 -7.26 -21.64 -2.88
CA LEU A 6 -7.59 -20.73 -3.95
C LEU A 6 -7.33 -21.44 -5.29
N PRO A 7 -8.37 -21.63 -6.13
CA PRO A 7 -8.17 -22.18 -7.46
C PRO A 7 -7.29 -21.22 -8.28
N ARG A 8 -6.54 -21.78 -9.21
CA ARG A 8 -5.75 -20.97 -10.14
C ARG A 8 -6.67 -20.22 -11.09
N LEU A 9 -6.30 -18.97 -11.40
CA LEU A 9 -7.13 -18.12 -12.26
C LEU A 9 -7.35 -18.71 -13.65
N GLU A 10 -6.34 -19.42 -14.20
CA GLU A 10 -6.43 -20.12 -15.49
C GLU A 10 -7.48 -21.25 -15.47
N GLU A 11 -7.65 -21.92 -14.32
CA GLU A 11 -8.66 -22.97 -14.15
C GLU A 11 -10.07 -22.35 -14.13
N LEU A 12 -10.24 -21.24 -13.42
CA LEU A 12 -11.49 -20.48 -13.43
C LEU A 12 -11.81 -19.93 -14.82
N ALA A 13 -10.82 -19.43 -15.55
CA ALA A 13 -10.97 -18.97 -16.93
C ALA A 13 -11.41 -20.10 -17.87
N ALA A 14 -10.89 -21.30 -17.68
CA ALA A 14 -11.30 -22.47 -18.48
C ALA A 14 -12.77 -22.83 -18.18
N VAL A 15 -13.21 -22.76 -16.93
CA VAL A 15 -14.62 -22.97 -16.54
C VAL A 15 -15.52 -21.90 -17.15
N ALA A 16 -15.17 -20.62 -16.98
CA ALA A 16 -15.94 -19.49 -17.51
C ALA A 16 -16.14 -19.61 -19.03
N ARG A 17 -15.07 -19.90 -19.78
CA ARG A 17 -15.15 -20.12 -21.22
C ARG A 17 -16.06 -21.26 -21.63
N ARG A 18 -16.06 -22.40 -20.88
CA ARG A 18 -16.97 -23.53 -21.18
C ARG A 18 -18.44 -23.16 -21.02
N HIS A 19 -18.74 -22.20 -20.15
CA HIS A 19 -20.11 -21.75 -19.89
C HIS A 19 -20.46 -20.46 -20.63
N GLY A 20 -19.57 -19.91 -21.45
CA GLY A 20 -19.80 -18.65 -22.17
C GLY A 20 -19.99 -17.44 -21.25
N LEU A 21 -19.38 -17.47 -20.06
CA LEU A 21 -19.46 -16.40 -19.06
C LEU A 21 -18.18 -15.58 -19.04
N PRO A 22 -18.26 -14.26 -18.82
CA PRO A 22 -17.07 -13.47 -18.53
C PRO A 22 -16.51 -13.80 -17.13
N LEU A 23 -15.19 -13.85 -17.03
CA LEU A 23 -14.49 -13.96 -15.76
C LEU A 23 -14.07 -12.58 -15.27
N VAL A 24 -14.49 -12.23 -14.06
CA VAL A 24 -14.08 -10.99 -13.38
C VAL A 24 -13.18 -11.36 -12.21
N ASP A 25 -11.97 -10.81 -12.20
CA ASP A 25 -11.03 -10.93 -11.09
C ASP A 25 -11.11 -9.65 -10.23
N ASP A 26 -11.61 -9.78 -9.00
CA ASP A 26 -11.60 -8.68 -8.01
C ASP A 26 -10.31 -8.77 -7.19
N GLN A 27 -9.23 -8.29 -7.79
CA GLN A 27 -7.89 -8.28 -7.21
C GLN A 27 -7.80 -7.38 -5.97
N GLY A 28 -8.53 -6.27 -5.98
CA GLY A 28 -8.65 -5.33 -4.87
C GLY A 28 -7.42 -4.47 -4.58
N SER A 29 -6.20 -4.97 -4.71
CA SER A 29 -4.97 -4.30 -4.28
C SER A 29 -4.46 -3.22 -5.25
N GLY A 30 -4.58 -3.44 -6.55
CA GLY A 30 -4.18 -2.48 -7.58
C GLY A 30 -2.67 -2.41 -7.83
N ALA A 31 -1.96 -3.51 -7.68
CA ALA A 31 -0.54 -3.58 -8.04
C ALA A 31 -0.36 -3.43 -9.56
N LEU A 32 0.38 -2.41 -10.01
CA LEU A 32 0.79 -2.22 -11.40
C LEU A 32 2.26 -2.60 -11.66
N VAL A 33 3.01 -2.84 -10.59
CA VAL A 33 4.39 -3.36 -10.64
C VAL A 33 4.44 -4.70 -9.94
N GLU A 34 5.39 -5.54 -10.33
CA GLU A 34 5.59 -6.85 -9.71
C GLU A 34 5.97 -6.71 -8.23
N LEU A 35 5.16 -7.28 -7.36
CA LEU A 35 5.39 -7.35 -5.92
C LEU A 35 5.28 -8.81 -5.48
N PRO A 36 6.16 -9.31 -4.61
CA PRO A 36 6.12 -10.70 -4.14
C PRO A 36 4.78 -11.06 -3.50
N GLY A 37 4.08 -12.04 -4.06
CA GLY A 37 2.80 -12.53 -3.51
C GLY A 37 1.57 -11.72 -3.91
N GLU A 38 1.70 -10.75 -4.82
CA GLU A 38 0.60 -9.93 -5.30
C GLU A 38 0.57 -9.92 -6.83
N PRO A 39 -0.44 -10.50 -7.48
CA PRO A 39 -0.55 -10.48 -8.93
C PRO A 39 -0.85 -9.06 -9.42
N THR A 40 -0.32 -8.71 -10.57
CA THR A 40 -0.66 -7.48 -11.27
C THR A 40 -1.93 -7.66 -12.11
N ALA A 41 -2.63 -6.57 -12.41
CA ALA A 41 -3.78 -6.62 -13.32
C ALA A 41 -3.41 -7.20 -14.70
N LYS A 42 -2.16 -6.98 -15.17
CA LYS A 42 -1.64 -7.54 -16.42
C LYS A 42 -1.53 -9.07 -16.35
N GLU A 43 -1.06 -9.62 -15.23
CA GLU A 43 -0.96 -11.06 -15.02
C GLU A 43 -2.33 -11.71 -14.95
N SER A 44 -3.30 -11.10 -14.26
CA SER A 44 -4.67 -11.59 -14.20
C SER A 44 -5.33 -11.64 -15.59
N LEU A 45 -5.15 -10.61 -16.41
CA LEU A 45 -5.63 -10.61 -17.80
C LEU A 45 -4.94 -11.69 -18.64
N ALA A 46 -3.63 -11.88 -18.47
CA ALA A 46 -2.87 -12.91 -19.17
C ALA A 46 -3.30 -14.33 -18.75
N ALA A 47 -3.69 -14.53 -17.48
CA ALA A 47 -4.25 -15.78 -16.96
C ALA A 47 -5.67 -16.07 -17.46
N GLY A 48 -6.32 -15.11 -18.10
CA GLY A 48 -7.59 -15.28 -18.79
C GLY A 48 -8.80 -14.63 -18.11
N ALA A 49 -8.59 -13.69 -17.19
CA ALA A 49 -9.65 -12.79 -16.74
C ALA A 49 -10.13 -11.90 -17.90
N ASP A 50 -11.43 -11.70 -18.02
CA ASP A 50 -12.01 -10.78 -18.99
C ASP A 50 -12.01 -9.33 -18.46
N LEU A 51 -12.19 -9.18 -17.15
CA LEU A 51 -12.10 -7.92 -16.43
C LEU A 51 -11.31 -8.11 -15.13
N VAL A 52 -10.57 -7.09 -14.75
CA VAL A 52 -9.90 -6.99 -13.44
C VAL A 52 -10.37 -5.73 -12.75
N CYS A 53 -10.77 -5.85 -11.48
CA CYS A 53 -11.20 -4.75 -10.63
C CYS A 53 -10.21 -4.52 -9.50
N PHE A 54 -9.89 -3.26 -9.19
CA PHE A 54 -9.00 -2.92 -8.09
C PHE A 54 -9.23 -1.50 -7.58
N SER A 55 -8.64 -1.22 -6.40
CA SER A 55 -8.74 0.08 -5.74
C SER A 55 -7.55 0.98 -6.07
N GLY A 56 -7.81 2.29 -6.23
CA GLY A 56 -6.77 3.28 -6.49
C GLY A 56 -5.98 3.66 -5.23
N ASP A 57 -6.54 3.49 -4.04
CA ASP A 57 -6.02 3.96 -2.75
C ASP A 57 -5.28 2.89 -1.93
N LYS A 58 -4.90 1.79 -2.55
CA LYS A 58 -4.09 0.73 -1.92
C LYS A 58 -2.69 0.70 -2.54
N LEU A 59 -2.29 -0.43 -3.15
CA LEU A 59 -0.94 -0.58 -3.75
C LEU A 59 -0.72 0.31 -4.96
N LEU A 60 -1.79 0.77 -5.64
CA LEU A 60 -1.66 1.80 -6.67
C LEU A 60 -1.10 3.12 -6.10
N GLY A 61 -1.38 3.44 -4.84
CA GLY A 61 -0.87 4.66 -4.19
C GLY A 61 -1.52 5.95 -4.64
N GLY A 62 -2.72 5.86 -5.22
CA GLY A 62 -3.51 6.99 -5.70
C GLY A 62 -4.71 7.34 -4.81
N PRO A 63 -5.67 8.10 -5.33
CA PRO A 63 -6.90 8.44 -4.64
C PRO A 63 -7.85 7.23 -4.57
N GLN A 64 -8.83 7.29 -3.66
CA GLN A 64 -9.90 6.30 -3.61
C GLN A 64 -10.71 6.31 -4.91
N ALA A 65 -10.62 5.21 -5.64
CA ALA A 65 -11.35 5.00 -6.89
C ALA A 65 -11.48 3.49 -7.15
N GLY A 66 -12.62 3.06 -7.64
CA GLY A 66 -12.78 1.73 -8.24
C GLY A 66 -12.33 1.78 -9.70
N ILE A 67 -11.37 0.96 -10.06
CA ILE A 67 -10.80 0.89 -11.40
C ILE A 67 -11.14 -0.48 -12.00
N VAL A 68 -11.61 -0.48 -13.24
CA VAL A 68 -11.91 -1.71 -13.99
C VAL A 68 -11.17 -1.65 -15.32
N VAL A 69 -10.40 -2.67 -15.60
CA VAL A 69 -9.65 -2.84 -16.85
C VAL A 69 -9.94 -4.20 -17.47
N GLY A 70 -9.79 -4.33 -18.78
CA GLY A 70 -9.96 -5.60 -19.48
C GLY A 70 -10.57 -5.45 -20.87
N ARG A 71 -11.39 -6.41 -21.27
CA ARG A 71 -12.00 -6.46 -22.59
C ARG A 71 -12.82 -5.21 -22.89
N ALA A 72 -12.52 -4.58 -24.02
CA ALA A 72 -13.11 -3.30 -24.41
C ALA A 72 -14.65 -3.34 -24.54
N ASP A 73 -15.20 -4.44 -25.03
CA ASP A 73 -16.67 -4.63 -25.18
C ASP A 73 -17.38 -4.67 -23.81
N LEU A 74 -16.79 -5.31 -22.81
CA LEU A 74 -17.33 -5.38 -21.46
C LEU A 74 -17.14 -4.06 -20.71
N VAL A 75 -15.99 -3.42 -20.84
CA VAL A 75 -15.73 -2.09 -20.26
C VAL A 75 -16.73 -1.07 -20.82
N GLU A 76 -17.01 -1.12 -22.14
CA GLU A 76 -18.01 -0.22 -22.76
C GLU A 76 -19.43 -0.50 -22.25
N GLN A 77 -19.81 -1.76 -21.98
CA GLN A 77 -21.10 -2.07 -21.35
C GLN A 77 -21.19 -1.47 -19.95
N LEU A 78 -20.14 -1.60 -19.12
CA LEU A 78 -20.07 -0.99 -17.80
C LEU A 78 -20.20 0.53 -17.89
N ARG A 79 -19.49 1.16 -18.84
CA ARG A 79 -19.47 2.63 -19.04
C ARG A 79 -20.87 3.16 -19.40
N ARG A 80 -21.68 2.39 -20.11
CA ARG A 80 -23.06 2.77 -20.51
C ARG A 80 -24.12 2.46 -19.47
N HIS A 81 -23.78 1.65 -18.45
CA HIS A 81 -24.76 1.26 -17.45
C HIS A 81 -25.17 2.49 -16.59
N PRO A 82 -26.45 2.67 -16.26
CA PRO A 82 -26.92 3.82 -15.48
C PRO A 82 -26.24 3.98 -14.12
N LEU A 83 -25.85 2.88 -13.45
CA LEU A 83 -25.11 2.92 -12.18
C LEU A 83 -23.76 3.59 -12.29
N GLN A 84 -23.10 3.53 -13.45
CA GLN A 84 -21.83 4.21 -13.66
C GLN A 84 -21.94 5.73 -13.42
N ARG A 85 -23.06 6.34 -13.82
CA ARG A 85 -23.30 7.76 -13.57
C ARG A 85 -23.45 8.07 -12.08
N ALA A 86 -24.02 7.18 -11.29
CA ALA A 86 -24.18 7.36 -9.85
C ALA A 86 -22.86 7.17 -9.08
N MET A 87 -22.00 6.23 -9.56
CA MET A 87 -20.77 5.84 -8.90
C MET A 87 -19.50 6.46 -9.52
N ARG A 88 -19.62 7.32 -10.53
CA ARG A 88 -18.48 7.92 -11.21
C ARG A 88 -17.63 8.75 -10.24
N ALA A 89 -16.31 8.61 -10.34
CA ALA A 89 -15.38 9.49 -9.68
C ALA A 89 -15.56 10.95 -10.13
N ASP A 90 -15.35 11.89 -9.22
CA ASP A 90 -15.36 13.31 -9.53
C ASP A 90 -14.07 13.73 -10.25
N LYS A 91 -14.05 14.99 -10.72
CA LYS A 91 -12.92 15.49 -11.50
C LYS A 91 -11.62 15.66 -10.70
N LEU A 92 -11.71 15.89 -9.38
CA LEU A 92 -10.52 15.99 -8.52
C LEU A 92 -9.88 14.61 -8.33
N THR A 93 -10.70 13.59 -8.07
CA THR A 93 -10.27 12.20 -8.03
C THR A 93 -9.62 11.77 -9.34
N LEU A 94 -10.23 12.11 -10.50
CA LEU A 94 -9.65 11.77 -11.80
C LEU A 94 -8.31 12.49 -12.04
N ALA A 95 -8.19 13.77 -11.67
CA ALA A 95 -6.93 14.51 -11.81
C ALA A 95 -5.83 13.94 -10.90
N ALA A 96 -6.17 13.57 -9.66
CA ALA A 96 -5.22 12.92 -8.74
C ALA A 96 -4.79 11.54 -9.26
N LEU A 97 -5.74 10.74 -9.77
CA LEU A 97 -5.44 9.44 -10.37
C LEU A 97 -4.54 9.59 -11.60
N GLU A 98 -4.81 10.55 -12.47
CA GLU A 98 -3.94 10.86 -13.62
C GLU A 98 -2.53 11.20 -13.15
N GLY A 99 -2.39 12.05 -12.13
CA GLY A 99 -1.08 12.39 -11.54
C GLY A 99 -0.34 11.14 -11.04
N THR A 100 -1.03 10.25 -10.32
CA THR A 100 -0.46 8.99 -9.85
C THR A 100 0.00 8.10 -11.01
N LEU A 101 -0.85 7.92 -12.04
CA LEU A 101 -0.52 7.07 -13.19
C LEU A 101 0.65 7.65 -14.01
N ARG A 102 0.80 8.97 -14.09
CA ARG A 102 1.99 9.61 -14.69
C ARG A 102 3.26 9.28 -13.93
N LEU A 103 3.22 9.26 -12.59
CA LEU A 103 4.37 8.84 -11.80
C LEU A 103 4.79 7.40 -12.11
N TYR A 104 3.87 6.49 -12.37
CA TYR A 104 4.22 5.12 -12.79
C TYR A 104 5.03 5.07 -14.10
N LEU A 105 4.83 6.05 -15.00
CA LEU A 105 5.57 6.13 -16.26
C LEU A 105 6.93 6.82 -16.10
N ASP A 106 7.00 7.85 -15.25
CA ASP A 106 8.12 8.78 -15.23
C ASP A 106 9.04 8.59 -14.02
N ALA A 107 8.50 8.25 -12.84
CA ALA A 107 9.23 8.21 -11.57
C ALA A 107 8.48 7.38 -10.51
N PRO A 108 8.34 6.05 -10.68
CA PRO A 108 7.53 5.19 -9.78
C PRO A 108 8.07 5.19 -8.34
N GLU A 109 9.35 5.44 -8.14
CA GLU A 109 9.98 5.57 -6.80
C GLU A 109 9.45 6.76 -5.99
N ARG A 110 8.77 7.71 -6.64
CA ARG A 110 8.11 8.83 -5.96
C ARG A 110 6.75 8.48 -5.39
N ILE A 111 6.20 7.32 -5.72
CA ILE A 111 4.95 6.82 -5.14
C ILE A 111 5.26 6.27 -3.75
N PRO A 112 4.70 6.86 -2.66
CA PRO A 112 5.13 6.53 -1.30
C PRO A 112 4.99 5.04 -0.95
N VAL A 113 3.87 4.41 -1.32
CA VAL A 113 3.66 2.99 -1.02
C VAL A 113 4.67 2.10 -1.73
N LEU A 114 5.01 2.37 -2.99
CA LEU A 114 6.02 1.61 -3.72
C LEU A 114 7.40 1.80 -3.10
N ARG A 115 7.77 3.03 -2.77
CA ARG A 115 9.03 3.31 -2.08
C ARG A 115 9.13 2.52 -0.77
N MET A 116 8.09 2.51 0.06
CA MET A 116 8.07 1.76 1.32
C MET A 116 8.22 0.25 1.11
N LEU A 117 7.63 -0.30 0.04
CA LEU A 117 7.66 -1.73 -0.25
C LEU A 117 8.96 -2.21 -0.90
N THR A 118 9.66 -1.33 -1.63
CA THR A 118 10.83 -1.70 -2.44
C THR A 118 12.16 -1.14 -1.93
N GLN A 119 12.14 -0.32 -0.88
CA GLN A 119 13.38 0.24 -0.32
C GLN A 119 14.25 -0.87 0.31
N ASP A 120 15.57 -0.66 0.24
CA ASP A 120 16.52 -1.56 0.88
C ASP A 120 16.40 -1.48 2.41
N VAL A 121 16.42 -2.63 3.07
CA VAL A 121 16.33 -2.73 4.53
C VAL A 121 17.50 -2.03 5.23
N SER A 122 18.67 -1.94 4.59
CA SER A 122 19.82 -1.19 5.11
C SER A 122 19.54 0.31 5.19
N THR A 123 18.74 0.85 4.26
CA THR A 123 18.31 2.26 4.29
C THR A 123 17.37 2.51 5.47
N VAL A 124 16.44 1.58 5.73
CA VAL A 124 15.54 1.65 6.89
C VAL A 124 16.33 1.61 8.20
N ARG A 125 17.33 0.72 8.28
CA ARG A 125 18.22 0.62 9.43
C ARG A 125 19.02 1.90 9.67
N ALA A 126 19.65 2.44 8.64
CA ALA A 126 20.43 3.70 8.75
C ALA A 126 19.56 4.87 9.25
N ARG A 127 18.29 4.91 8.80
CA ARG A 127 17.29 5.89 9.27
C ARG A 127 16.96 5.71 10.74
N ALA A 128 16.77 4.46 11.19
CA ALA A 128 16.52 4.15 12.60
C ALA A 128 17.74 4.51 13.49
N GLU A 129 18.96 4.22 13.03
CA GLU A 129 20.21 4.57 13.72
C GLU A 129 20.36 6.09 13.85
N ARG A 130 20.07 6.82 12.75
CA ARG A 130 20.09 8.29 12.78
C ARG A 130 19.07 8.86 13.76
N LEU A 131 17.82 8.38 13.71
CA LEU A 131 16.77 8.83 14.63
C LEU A 131 17.15 8.52 16.07
N ALA A 132 17.60 7.30 16.36
CA ALA A 132 18.01 6.88 17.70
C ALA A 132 19.14 7.77 18.27
N SER A 133 20.12 8.15 17.43
CA SER A 133 21.19 9.06 17.86
C SER A 133 20.72 10.48 18.19
N LEU A 134 19.64 10.94 17.54
CA LEU A 134 19.08 12.28 17.77
C LEU A 134 18.19 12.36 19.01
N VAL A 135 17.54 11.23 19.38
CA VAL A 135 16.55 11.21 20.47
C VAL A 135 16.98 10.37 21.68
N ASP A 136 18.25 9.97 21.74
CA ASP A 136 18.76 9.06 22.79
C ASP A 136 17.91 7.79 22.94
N GLY A 137 17.56 7.20 21.77
CA GLY A 137 16.77 5.97 21.65
C GLY A 137 17.66 4.76 21.37
N THR A 138 17.02 3.59 21.23
CA THR A 138 17.68 2.35 20.81
C THR A 138 17.10 1.83 19.50
N VAL A 139 17.93 1.18 18.66
CA VAL A 139 17.45 0.56 17.42
C VAL A 139 16.96 -0.84 17.72
N GLU A 140 15.75 -1.18 17.26
CA GLU A 140 15.16 -2.51 17.35
C GLU A 140 14.73 -3.03 15.98
N GLU A 141 14.95 -4.32 15.75
CA GLU A 141 14.42 -5.01 14.57
C GLU A 141 12.91 -5.18 14.72
N THR A 142 12.18 -4.86 13.67
CA THR A 142 10.73 -4.97 13.60
C THR A 142 10.28 -5.61 12.30
N VAL A 143 8.98 -5.82 12.19
CA VAL A 143 8.33 -6.31 10.98
C VAL A 143 7.21 -5.36 10.61
N GLY A 144 7.36 -4.73 9.45
CA GLY A 144 6.31 -3.95 8.83
C GLY A 144 5.27 -4.87 8.17
N ARG A 145 4.02 -4.42 8.15
CA ARG A 145 2.91 -5.13 7.50
C ARG A 145 2.10 -4.16 6.65
N VAL A 146 1.70 -4.64 5.48
CA VAL A 146 0.84 -3.86 4.59
C VAL A 146 -0.60 -3.92 5.10
N GLY A 147 -1.26 -2.78 5.16
CA GLY A 147 -2.66 -2.67 5.58
C GLY A 147 -3.64 -2.75 4.41
N GLY A 148 -4.93 -2.52 4.72
CA GLY A 148 -5.97 -2.41 3.70
C GLY A 148 -6.34 -3.71 2.98
N GLY A 149 -5.92 -4.88 3.49
CA GLY A 149 -6.18 -6.18 2.86
C GLY A 149 -5.28 -6.51 1.67
N ALA A 150 -4.29 -5.64 1.36
CA ALA A 150 -3.27 -5.91 0.37
C ALA A 150 -2.09 -6.63 1.04
N LEU A 151 -1.49 -7.61 0.37
CA LEU A 151 -0.34 -8.38 0.88
C LEU A 151 -0.53 -8.86 2.34
N PRO A 152 -1.63 -9.54 2.69
CA PRO A 152 -2.01 -9.77 4.10
C PRO A 152 -1.05 -10.66 4.88
N LEU A 153 -0.22 -11.44 4.19
CA LEU A 153 0.78 -12.32 4.77
C LEU A 153 2.22 -11.82 4.59
N ALA A 154 2.41 -10.68 3.91
CA ALA A 154 3.74 -10.14 3.68
C ALA A 154 4.29 -9.55 4.98
N GLU A 155 5.46 -10.02 5.36
CA GLU A 155 6.25 -9.47 6.45
C GLU A 155 7.47 -8.76 5.86
N LEU A 156 7.54 -7.45 6.08
CA LEU A 156 8.63 -6.61 5.58
C LEU A 156 9.65 -6.41 6.69
N PRO A 157 10.90 -6.86 6.54
CA PRO A 157 11.94 -6.56 7.51
C PRO A 157 12.05 -5.05 7.72
N SER A 158 12.04 -4.61 8.98
CA SER A 158 12.08 -3.20 9.33
C SER A 158 12.94 -2.95 10.57
N PHE A 159 13.22 -1.68 10.84
CA PHE A 159 13.90 -1.18 12.02
C PHE A 159 13.12 -0.01 12.61
N ALA A 160 13.02 0.03 13.93
CA ALA A 160 12.40 1.11 14.67
C ALA A 160 13.40 1.78 15.61
N CYS A 161 13.19 3.06 15.87
CA CYS A 161 13.75 3.73 17.03
C CYS A 161 12.83 3.51 18.22
N ALA A 162 13.32 2.86 19.26
CA ALA A 162 12.59 2.61 20.51
C ALA A 162 12.93 3.68 21.53
N ILE A 163 11.90 4.27 22.11
CA ILE A 163 11.93 5.31 23.13
C ILE A 163 10.94 5.00 24.28
N GLU A 164 10.83 5.90 25.24
CA GLU A 164 9.98 5.74 26.42
C GLU A 164 8.48 5.67 26.04
N GLU A 165 7.75 4.68 26.54
CA GLU A 165 6.30 4.50 26.33
C GLU A 165 5.49 5.74 26.73
N GLY A 166 5.91 6.45 27.79
CA GLY A 166 5.22 7.63 28.29
C GLY A 166 5.02 8.77 27.27
N LEU A 167 5.79 8.75 26.17
CA LEU A 167 5.70 9.74 25.10
C LEU A 167 4.56 9.51 24.11
N VAL A 168 3.83 8.39 24.17
CA VAL A 168 2.71 8.05 23.27
C VAL A 168 1.67 9.17 23.18
N GLY A 169 1.19 9.63 24.35
CA GLY A 169 0.17 10.69 24.41
C GLY A 169 0.67 12.03 23.90
N PRO A 170 1.77 12.56 24.45
CA PRO A 170 2.36 13.81 23.99
C PRO A 170 2.66 13.84 22.48
N LEU A 171 3.27 12.78 21.92
CA LEU A 171 3.58 12.70 20.49
C LEU A 171 2.34 12.65 19.60
N ARG A 172 1.28 11.95 20.00
CA ARG A 172 0.00 11.94 19.26
C ARG A 172 -0.68 13.29 19.23
N GLN A 173 -0.51 14.09 20.27
CA GLN A 173 -1.12 15.42 20.41
C GLN A 173 -0.20 16.55 19.93
N GLY A 174 1.05 16.22 19.59
CA GLY A 174 2.04 17.16 19.09
C GLY A 174 1.73 17.69 17.69
N MET A 175 2.54 18.65 17.26
CA MET A 175 2.46 19.25 15.93
C MET A 175 3.85 19.25 15.29
N PRO A 176 4.10 18.36 14.30
CA PRO A 176 3.19 17.36 13.74
C PRO A 176 2.90 16.21 14.72
N PRO A 177 1.78 15.49 14.58
CA PRO A 177 1.50 14.31 15.37
C PRO A 177 2.42 13.15 14.92
N VAL A 178 3.06 12.47 15.87
CA VAL A 178 3.89 11.29 15.61
C VAL A 178 3.21 10.06 16.23
N ILE A 179 2.99 9.05 15.39
CA ILE A 179 2.30 7.81 15.77
C ILE A 179 3.29 6.66 15.75
N GLY A 180 3.51 6.04 16.91
CA GLY A 180 4.30 4.83 17.03
C GLY A 180 3.48 3.65 17.55
N VAL A 181 4.11 2.50 17.69
CA VAL A 181 3.54 1.24 18.19
C VAL A 181 4.11 0.96 19.57
N VAL A 182 3.26 0.69 20.56
CA VAL A 182 3.71 0.25 21.88
C VAL A 182 3.94 -1.26 21.87
N ARG A 183 5.13 -1.68 22.30
CA ARG A 183 5.50 -3.08 22.47
C ARG A 183 6.49 -3.21 23.62
N ASP A 184 6.25 -4.15 24.52
CA ASP A 184 7.16 -4.52 25.62
C ASP A 184 7.60 -3.29 26.47
N GLY A 185 6.66 -2.37 26.75
CA GLY A 185 6.93 -1.17 27.57
C GLY A 185 7.74 -0.08 26.87
N LYS A 186 7.87 -0.14 25.54
CA LYS A 186 8.55 0.85 24.70
C LYS A 186 7.64 1.39 23.61
N LEU A 187 7.86 2.62 23.21
CA LEU A 187 7.27 3.22 22.02
C LEU A 187 8.23 3.03 20.85
N LEU A 188 7.81 2.27 19.84
CA LEU A 188 8.54 2.02 18.62
C LEU A 188 8.12 2.99 17.53
N LEU A 189 9.07 3.79 17.04
CA LEU A 189 8.94 4.66 15.88
C LEU A 189 9.51 3.90 14.67
N ASP A 190 8.64 3.19 13.94
CA ASP A 190 9.05 2.35 12.82
C ASP A 190 9.50 3.21 11.63
N CYS A 191 10.72 2.97 11.17
CA CYS A 191 11.37 3.78 10.14
C CYS A 191 11.07 3.32 8.71
N LEU A 192 10.30 2.24 8.50
CA LEU A 192 9.84 1.80 7.17
C LEU A 192 9.00 2.88 6.48
N THR A 193 8.13 3.53 7.25
CA THR A 193 7.15 4.50 6.74
C THR A 193 7.66 5.95 6.76
N LEU A 194 8.79 6.24 7.41
CA LEU A 194 9.40 7.57 7.41
C LEU A 194 10.14 7.86 6.11
N ALA A 195 10.14 9.11 5.67
CA ALA A 195 11.08 9.60 4.69
C ALA A 195 12.36 10.11 5.40
N ASP A 196 13.49 10.14 4.69
CA ASP A 196 14.74 10.65 5.26
C ASP A 196 14.65 12.11 5.69
N THR A 197 13.79 12.89 5.01
CA THR A 197 13.50 14.30 5.32
C THR A 197 12.65 14.48 6.58
N GLU A 198 11.94 13.44 7.03
CA GLU A 198 11.06 13.49 8.20
C GLU A 198 11.78 13.16 9.52
N VAL A 199 12.99 12.58 9.44
CA VAL A 199 13.72 12.13 10.63
C VAL A 199 13.99 13.29 11.62
N ASP A 200 14.42 14.44 11.11
CA ASP A 200 14.72 15.60 11.96
C ASP A 200 13.44 16.20 12.57
N GLU A 201 12.33 16.17 11.84
CA GLU A 201 11.04 16.62 12.31
C GLU A 201 10.51 15.71 13.43
N VAL A 202 10.62 14.40 13.27
CA VAL A 202 10.27 13.42 14.31
C VAL A 202 11.17 13.60 15.54
N ALA A 203 12.47 13.81 15.35
CA ALA A 203 13.40 14.06 16.46
C ALA A 203 13.03 15.33 17.22
N ALA A 204 12.68 16.42 16.53
CA ALA A 204 12.21 17.65 17.16
C ALA A 204 10.89 17.45 17.93
N ALA A 205 9.95 16.67 17.39
CA ALA A 205 8.71 16.33 18.08
C ALA A 205 8.96 15.51 19.36
N VAL A 206 9.90 14.57 19.35
CA VAL A 206 10.30 13.81 20.55
C VAL A 206 10.92 14.72 21.59
N ALA A 207 11.80 15.65 21.20
CA ALA A 207 12.40 16.61 22.11
C ALA A 207 11.36 17.54 22.75
N ALA A 208 10.34 17.95 22.01
CA ALA A 208 9.25 18.79 22.53
C ALA A 208 8.26 18.02 23.44
N ALA A 209 8.20 16.71 23.31
CA ALA A 209 7.30 15.85 24.10
C ALA A 209 7.91 15.40 25.44
N ARG A 210 9.22 15.52 25.63
CA ARG A 210 9.96 15.27 26.87
C ARG A 210 9.88 16.44 27.83
#